data_16ac9b9c4f41c8c9d25c6144518e8485
#
_entry.id   16ac9b9c4f41c8c9d25c6144518e8485
#
_cell.length_a   1.000
_cell.length_b   1.000
_cell.length_c   1.000
_cell.angle_alpha   90.00
_cell.angle_beta   90.00
_cell.angle_gamma   90.00
#
_symmetry.space_group_name_H-M   'P 1'
#
loop_
_entity.id
_entity.type
_entity.pdbx_description
1 polymer ?
#
loop_
_entity_poly.entity_id
_entity_poly.type
_entity_poly.pdbx_seq_one_letter_code
_entity_poly.pdbx_strand_id
1 'polypeptide(L)'
;AVKAAEKLFAENNIDKSKVDFVLLCTQSPDYFLPSSSCIIQHRLGLPTSCGAFDFNLGCSGYEYGLAVAKGFIAGGIAKNVLLLTSETYTKYIHPEDKGNQTIFGDAATATLISTEGFAEIGEFELGTDGSGADTLMVKSGASRNPQKLNSVGEDEAGNPIWSDNLYMNGGAIFNFTSD
;
A
#
# COMPACT_ATOMS: atom_id res chain seq x y z
N ALA A 1 9.41 0.89 4.92
CA ALA A 1 8.49 1.00 6.06
C ALA A 1 9.22 1.22 7.39
N VAL A 2 10.07 0.30 7.88
CA VAL A 2 10.73 0.42 9.20
C VAL A 2 11.46 1.75 9.38
N LYS A 3 12.32 2.15 8.45
CA LYS A 3 13.06 3.42 8.54
C LYS A 3 12.15 4.65 8.58
N ALA A 4 11.02 4.63 7.86
CA ALA A 4 10.04 5.72 7.91
C ALA A 4 9.39 5.82 9.29
N ALA A 5 9.03 4.69 9.91
CA ALA A 5 8.49 4.66 11.27
C ALA A 5 9.53 5.11 12.32
N GLU A 6 10.77 4.63 12.23
CA GLU A 6 11.85 5.05 13.12
C GLU A 6 12.11 6.56 13.06
N LYS A 7 12.08 7.13 11.85
CA LYS A 7 12.20 8.56 11.64
C LYS A 7 11.03 9.31 12.28
N LEU A 8 9.79 8.88 12.05
CA LEU A 8 8.59 9.46 12.67
C LEU A 8 8.71 9.47 14.20
N PHE A 9 9.10 8.34 14.80
CA PHE A 9 9.25 8.21 16.24
C PHE A 9 10.33 9.13 16.81
N ALA A 10 11.48 9.20 16.13
CA ALA A 10 12.61 10.02 16.58
C ALA A 10 12.32 11.52 16.48
N GLU A 11 11.72 11.98 15.38
CA GLU A 11 11.44 13.40 15.13
C GLU A 11 10.33 13.96 16.03
N ASN A 12 9.42 13.09 16.50
CA ASN A 12 8.25 13.51 17.30
C ASN A 12 8.28 12.98 18.73
N ASN A 13 9.39 12.37 19.20
CA ASN A 13 9.53 11.78 20.54
C ASN A 13 8.40 10.80 20.89
N ILE A 14 7.97 9.99 19.92
CA ILE A 14 6.87 9.04 20.11
C ILE A 14 7.34 7.83 20.90
N ASP A 15 6.64 7.53 21.99
CA ASP A 15 6.86 6.33 22.79
C ASP A 15 6.29 5.10 22.05
N LYS A 16 7.18 4.27 21.54
CA LYS A 16 6.85 3.04 20.81
C LYS A 16 5.95 2.08 21.60
N SER A 17 6.07 2.08 22.94
CA SER A 17 5.26 1.20 23.81
C SER A 17 3.77 1.52 23.79
N LYS A 18 3.39 2.69 23.27
CA LYS A 18 2.01 3.15 23.18
C LYS A 18 1.37 2.85 21.81
N VAL A 19 2.10 2.31 20.85
CA VAL A 19 1.53 1.90 19.56
C VAL A 19 0.70 0.64 19.76
N ASP A 20 -0.60 0.75 19.52
CA ASP A 20 -1.56 -0.35 19.72
C ASP A 20 -1.80 -1.16 18.44
N PHE A 21 -1.59 -0.56 17.28
CA PHE A 21 -1.85 -1.21 16.00
C PHE A 21 -0.92 -0.73 14.89
N VAL A 22 -0.50 -1.66 14.02
CA VAL A 22 0.22 -1.39 12.77
C VAL A 22 -0.66 -1.76 11.59
N LEU A 23 -0.96 -0.77 10.75
CA LEU A 23 -1.59 -0.97 9.43
C LEU A 23 -0.53 -0.76 8.36
N LEU A 24 -0.34 -1.72 7.47
CA LEU A 24 0.53 -1.57 6.32
C LEU A 24 -0.28 -1.62 5.02
N CYS A 25 -0.31 -0.52 4.30
CA CYS A 25 -0.78 -0.49 2.93
C CYS A 25 0.36 -0.84 1.98
N THR A 26 0.25 -1.95 1.25
CA THR A 26 1.25 -2.35 0.26
C THR A 26 0.67 -3.29 -0.78
N GLN A 27 1.06 -3.10 -2.04
CA GLN A 27 0.85 -4.03 -3.15
C GLN A 27 2.10 -4.87 -3.43
N SER A 28 3.21 -4.58 -2.72
CA SER A 28 4.49 -5.27 -2.85
C SER A 28 4.97 -5.85 -1.51
N PRO A 29 4.19 -6.77 -0.88
CA PRO A 29 4.57 -7.38 0.39
C PRO A 29 5.86 -8.18 0.25
N ASP A 30 6.62 -8.30 1.36
CA ASP A 30 7.85 -9.10 1.39
C ASP A 30 7.58 -10.58 1.05
N TYR A 31 6.44 -11.11 1.54
CA TYR A 31 6.01 -12.50 1.38
C TYR A 31 4.49 -12.57 1.22
N PHE A 32 3.97 -13.65 0.62
CA PHE A 32 2.54 -13.94 0.66
C PHE A 32 2.03 -14.21 2.09
N LEU A 33 2.89 -14.78 2.92
CA LEU A 33 2.67 -15.00 4.35
C LEU A 33 4.04 -15.14 5.05
N PRO A 34 4.18 -14.66 6.29
CA PRO A 34 3.20 -13.87 7.04
C PRO A 34 3.05 -12.45 6.47
N SER A 35 2.05 -11.68 6.98
CA SER A 35 1.93 -10.25 6.70
C SER A 35 3.20 -9.50 7.04
N SER A 36 3.62 -8.56 6.18
CA SER A 36 4.83 -7.77 6.38
C SER A 36 4.75 -6.89 7.64
N SER A 37 3.55 -6.42 8.00
CA SER A 37 3.31 -5.66 9.25
C SER A 37 3.68 -6.43 10.51
N CYS A 38 3.51 -7.75 10.54
CA CYS A 38 3.94 -8.60 11.67
C CYS A 38 5.46 -8.58 11.82
N ILE A 39 6.18 -8.63 10.70
CA ILE A 39 7.65 -8.55 10.69
C ILE A 39 8.10 -7.14 11.10
N ILE A 40 7.39 -6.10 10.63
CA ILE A 40 7.66 -4.70 10.96
C ILE A 40 7.45 -4.45 12.46
N GLN A 41 6.35 -4.99 13.04
CA GLN A 41 6.08 -4.88 14.48
C GLN A 41 7.28 -5.37 15.30
N HIS A 42 7.81 -6.55 14.97
CA HIS A 42 8.99 -7.11 15.65
C HIS A 42 10.24 -6.26 15.43
N ARG A 43 10.53 -5.85 14.19
CA ARG A 43 11.71 -5.03 13.85
C ARG A 43 11.73 -3.66 14.50
N LEU A 44 10.56 -3.06 14.73
CA LEU A 44 10.40 -1.80 15.45
C LEU A 44 10.49 -1.95 16.97
N GLY A 45 10.42 -3.18 17.49
CA GLY A 45 10.36 -3.46 18.91
C GLY A 45 9.07 -2.98 19.56
N LEU A 46 7.95 -3.05 18.83
CA LEU A 46 6.63 -2.72 19.38
C LEU A 46 6.13 -3.85 20.29
N PRO A 47 5.24 -3.56 21.26
CA PRO A 47 4.71 -4.59 22.17
C PRO A 47 4.08 -5.76 21.42
N THR A 48 4.13 -6.96 21.98
CA THR A 48 3.44 -8.14 21.43
C THR A 48 1.92 -8.06 21.53
N SER A 49 1.39 -7.13 22.31
CA SER A 49 -0.04 -6.77 22.36
C SER A 49 -0.45 -5.88 21.19
N CYS A 50 0.49 -5.35 20.40
CA CYS A 50 0.21 -4.53 19.23
C CYS A 50 -0.39 -5.40 18.12
N GLY A 51 -1.61 -5.06 17.65
CA GLY A 51 -2.22 -5.69 16.48
C GLY A 51 -1.50 -5.30 15.20
N ALA A 52 -1.55 -6.16 14.17
CA ALA A 52 -0.92 -5.87 12.89
C ALA A 52 -1.58 -6.61 11.73
N PHE A 53 -1.83 -5.93 10.61
CA PHE A 53 -2.14 -6.56 9.32
C PHE A 53 -1.77 -5.67 8.14
N ASP A 54 -1.64 -6.29 6.96
CA ASP A 54 -1.45 -5.63 5.68
C ASP A 54 -2.78 -5.56 4.92
N PHE A 55 -2.95 -4.51 4.12
CA PHE A 55 -4.03 -4.44 3.14
C PHE A 55 -3.49 -3.98 1.78
N ASN A 56 -4.10 -4.55 0.74
CA ASN A 56 -3.66 -4.37 -0.65
C ASN A 56 -4.51 -3.29 -1.33
N LEU A 57 -4.05 -2.05 -1.28
CA LEU A 57 -4.56 -0.93 -2.07
C LEU A 57 -3.40 -0.10 -2.61
N GLY A 58 -3.62 0.53 -3.75
CA GLY A 58 -2.67 1.45 -4.38
C GLY A 58 -2.93 2.89 -3.98
N CYS A 59 -3.29 3.74 -4.96
CA CYS A 59 -3.39 5.20 -4.82
C CYS A 59 -4.31 5.67 -3.69
N SER A 60 -5.45 5.01 -3.49
CA SER A 60 -6.43 5.32 -2.43
C SER A 60 -6.09 4.69 -1.07
N GLY A 61 -5.00 3.94 -0.99
CA GLY A 61 -4.67 3.15 0.20
C GLY A 61 -4.45 3.98 1.45
N TYR A 62 -3.94 5.20 1.31
CA TYR A 62 -3.73 6.08 2.46
C TYR A 62 -5.07 6.51 3.07
N GLU A 63 -6.03 6.94 2.26
CA GLU A 63 -7.37 7.35 2.68
C GLU A 63 -8.13 6.20 3.35
N TYR A 64 -8.10 5.01 2.73
CA TYR A 64 -8.68 3.81 3.35
C TYR A 64 -7.98 3.44 4.66
N GLY A 65 -6.66 3.58 4.73
CA GLY A 65 -5.89 3.37 5.95
C GLY A 65 -6.29 4.33 7.07
N LEU A 66 -6.50 5.60 6.76
CA LEU A 66 -7.01 6.60 7.70
C LEU A 66 -8.42 6.24 8.19
N ALA A 67 -9.31 5.79 7.28
CA ALA A 67 -10.67 5.38 7.63
C ALA A 67 -10.68 4.18 8.60
N VAL A 68 -9.85 3.17 8.32
CA VAL A 68 -9.68 2.00 9.20
C VAL A 68 -9.14 2.41 10.56
N ALA A 69 -8.09 3.25 10.60
CA ALA A 69 -7.49 3.72 11.84
C ALA A 69 -8.50 4.51 12.69
N LYS A 70 -9.24 5.43 12.06
CA LYS A 70 -10.33 6.19 12.71
C LYS A 70 -11.40 5.25 13.27
N GLY A 71 -11.80 4.22 12.49
CA GLY A 71 -12.76 3.21 12.93
C GLY A 71 -12.27 2.43 14.15
N PHE A 72 -10.99 2.03 14.19
CA PHE A 72 -10.41 1.32 15.34
C PHE A 72 -10.37 2.19 16.59
N ILE A 73 -10.05 3.47 16.46
CA ILE A 73 -10.03 4.41 17.57
C ILE A 73 -11.45 4.67 18.06
N ALA A 74 -12.40 4.93 17.17
CA ALA A 74 -13.79 5.16 17.52
C ALA A 74 -14.46 3.93 18.16
N GLY A 75 -14.08 2.73 17.70
CA GLY A 75 -14.55 1.45 18.26
C GLY A 75 -13.84 1.03 19.55
N GLY A 76 -12.86 1.80 20.04
CA GLY A 76 -12.09 1.46 21.25
C GLY A 76 -11.13 0.27 21.10
N ILE A 77 -10.82 -0.13 19.86
CA ILE A 77 -9.88 -1.23 19.55
C ILE A 77 -8.44 -0.78 19.75
N ALA A 78 -8.12 0.45 19.38
CA ALA A 78 -6.82 1.06 19.51
C ALA A 78 -6.94 2.53 19.91
N LYS A 79 -5.86 3.10 20.49
CA LYS A 79 -5.73 4.53 20.74
C LYS A 79 -4.69 5.17 19.84
N ASN A 80 -3.69 4.40 19.44
CA ASN A 80 -2.57 4.83 18.60
C ASN A 80 -2.32 3.82 17.50
N VAL A 81 -2.63 4.20 16.27
CA VAL A 81 -2.49 3.37 15.08
C VAL A 81 -1.35 3.91 14.23
N LEU A 82 -0.34 3.10 14.00
CA LEU A 82 0.75 3.39 13.06
C LEU A 82 0.33 2.94 11.66
N LEU A 83 -0.04 3.88 10.82
CA LEU A 83 -0.30 3.64 9.40
C LEU A 83 1.00 3.80 8.61
N LEU A 84 1.35 2.77 7.89
CA LEU A 84 2.48 2.74 6.97
C LEU A 84 1.97 2.57 5.55
N THR A 85 2.53 3.32 4.60
CA THR A 85 2.43 3.00 3.18
C THR A 85 3.83 2.69 2.67
N SER A 86 4.00 1.61 1.94
CA SER A 86 5.35 1.21 1.48
C SER A 86 5.26 0.38 0.21
N GLU A 87 5.98 0.83 -0.81
CA GLU A 87 6.02 0.15 -2.09
C GLU A 87 7.45 -0.04 -2.61
N THR A 88 7.67 -1.16 -3.27
CA THR A 88 8.83 -1.44 -4.11
C THR A 88 8.36 -1.71 -5.54
N TYR A 89 7.65 -0.76 -6.11
CA TYR A 89 6.97 -0.86 -7.40
C TYR A 89 7.92 -1.08 -8.57
N THR A 90 9.18 -0.60 -8.44
CA THR A 90 10.23 -0.84 -9.45
C THR A 90 10.44 -2.32 -9.76
N LYS A 91 10.10 -3.24 -8.84
CA LYS A 91 10.18 -4.69 -9.05
C LYS A 91 9.14 -5.24 -10.02
N TYR A 92 8.05 -4.51 -10.23
CA TYR A 92 6.99 -4.90 -11.17
C TYR A 92 7.13 -4.24 -12.53
N ILE A 93 8.04 -3.26 -12.70
CA ILE A 93 8.19 -2.50 -13.94
C ILE A 93 9.22 -3.21 -14.82
N HIS A 94 8.84 -3.46 -16.06
CA HIS A 94 9.80 -4.04 -17.03
C HIS A 94 10.90 -3.02 -17.36
N PRO A 95 12.16 -3.46 -17.53
CA PRO A 95 13.28 -2.55 -17.84
C PRO A 95 13.12 -1.76 -19.14
N GLU A 96 12.31 -2.24 -20.07
CA GLU A 96 12.05 -1.56 -21.35
C GLU A 96 10.79 -0.69 -21.32
N ASP A 97 10.00 -0.74 -20.25
CA ASP A 97 8.80 0.08 -20.08
C ASP A 97 9.15 1.50 -19.61
N LYS A 98 9.54 2.33 -20.57
CA LYS A 98 9.92 3.72 -20.31
C LYS A 98 8.79 4.58 -19.75
N GLY A 99 7.55 4.26 -20.07
CA GLY A 99 6.36 4.97 -19.58
C GLY A 99 6.23 4.80 -18.08
N ASN A 100 6.08 3.58 -17.60
CA ASN A 100 5.90 3.29 -16.19
C ASN A 100 7.15 3.60 -15.35
N GLN A 101 8.36 3.44 -15.89
CA GLN A 101 9.61 3.80 -15.20
C GLN A 101 9.71 5.29 -14.81
N THR A 102 9.06 6.18 -15.55
CA THR A 102 9.08 7.62 -15.24
C THR A 102 8.00 8.04 -14.22
N ILE A 103 7.02 7.18 -13.97
CA ILE A 103 5.87 7.49 -13.10
C ILE A 103 6.05 6.87 -11.71
N PHE A 104 6.49 5.62 -11.64
CA PHE A 104 6.54 4.86 -10.41
C PHE A 104 7.95 4.80 -9.82
N GLY A 105 8.02 4.83 -8.48
CA GLY A 105 9.25 4.65 -7.71
C GLY A 105 8.99 3.88 -6.42
N ASP A 106 10.06 3.64 -5.68
CA ASP A 106 10.01 2.97 -4.38
C ASP A 106 9.97 4.02 -3.27
N ALA A 107 9.02 3.90 -2.37
CA ALA A 107 8.88 4.83 -1.25
C ALA A 107 8.23 4.18 -0.04
N ALA A 108 8.40 4.79 1.12
CA ALA A 108 7.68 4.44 2.33
C ALA A 108 7.36 5.68 3.17
N THR A 109 6.15 5.73 3.73
CA THR A 109 5.71 6.76 4.67
C THR A 109 5.26 6.14 5.98
N ALA A 110 5.18 6.97 7.02
CA ALA A 110 4.64 6.58 8.33
C ALA A 110 3.82 7.73 8.90
N THR A 111 2.63 7.43 9.38
CA THR A 111 1.71 8.36 10.03
C THR A 111 1.20 7.74 11.32
N LEU A 112 1.25 8.47 12.42
CA LEU A 112 0.61 8.07 13.67
C LEU A 112 -0.77 8.72 13.75
N ILE A 113 -1.81 7.90 13.85
CA ILE A 113 -3.19 8.33 14.10
C ILE A 113 -3.49 8.02 15.57
N SER A 114 -3.96 9.02 16.30
CA SER A 114 -4.11 8.95 17.75
C SER A 114 -5.40 9.63 18.18
N THR A 115 -5.81 9.41 19.43
CA THR A 115 -6.91 10.16 20.08
C THR A 115 -6.58 11.63 20.31
N GLU A 116 -5.29 11.99 20.23
CA GLU A 116 -4.79 13.35 20.36
C GLU A 116 -3.86 13.65 19.18
N GLY A 117 -4.01 14.81 18.56
CA GLY A 117 -3.20 15.17 17.40
C GLY A 117 -3.31 16.66 17.03
N PHE A 118 -2.53 17.07 16.03
CA PHE A 118 -2.53 18.43 15.52
C PHE A 118 -3.60 18.66 14.44
N ALA A 119 -4.24 17.58 13.95
CA ALA A 119 -5.27 17.62 12.93
C ALA A 119 -6.34 16.57 13.20
N GLU A 120 -7.57 16.84 12.76
CA GLU A 120 -8.69 15.91 12.86
C GLU A 120 -8.96 15.26 11.51
N ILE A 121 -9.31 13.98 11.55
CA ILE A 121 -9.74 13.23 10.38
C ILE A 121 -11.26 13.42 10.24
N GLY A 122 -11.68 14.12 9.18
CA GLY A 122 -13.09 14.39 8.88
C GLY A 122 -13.88 13.20 8.39
N GLU A 123 -14.90 13.45 7.56
CA GLU A 123 -15.70 12.43 6.91
C GLU A 123 -14.96 11.83 5.71
N PHE A 124 -15.38 10.65 5.28
CA PHE A 124 -14.84 9.95 4.12
C PHE A 124 -15.91 9.78 3.05
N GLU A 125 -15.50 9.96 1.82
CA GLU A 125 -16.25 9.50 0.65
C GLU A 125 -15.41 8.41 0.00
N LEU A 126 -15.91 7.18 0.02
CA LEU A 126 -15.21 6.00 -0.47
C LEU A 126 -16.04 5.31 -1.54
N GLY A 127 -15.39 4.86 -2.61
CA GLY A 127 -16.04 4.15 -3.70
C GLY A 127 -15.13 3.13 -4.34
N THR A 128 -15.72 2.22 -5.12
CA THR A 128 -14.97 1.20 -5.85
C THR A 128 -15.70 0.87 -7.15
N ASP A 129 -14.97 0.94 -8.26
CA ASP A 129 -15.41 0.39 -9.53
C ASP A 129 -14.49 -0.75 -9.97
N GLY A 130 -14.95 -1.98 -9.81
CA GLY A 130 -14.22 -3.18 -10.20
C GLY A 130 -14.27 -3.49 -11.69
N SER A 131 -15.06 -2.77 -12.49
CA SER A 131 -15.17 -3.00 -13.94
C SER A 131 -13.87 -2.69 -14.68
N GLY A 132 -13.05 -1.77 -14.13
CA GLY A 132 -11.76 -1.37 -14.66
C GLY A 132 -10.56 -2.19 -14.17
N ALA A 133 -10.77 -3.36 -13.58
CA ALA A 133 -9.70 -4.15 -12.93
C ALA A 133 -8.54 -4.54 -13.86
N ASP A 134 -8.77 -4.66 -15.15
CA ASP A 134 -7.76 -5.03 -16.15
C ASP A 134 -6.98 -3.83 -16.71
N THR A 135 -7.35 -2.60 -16.35
CA THR A 135 -6.68 -1.38 -16.83
C THR A 135 -5.36 -1.07 -16.10
N LEU A 136 -5.18 -1.60 -14.90
CA LEU A 136 -3.95 -1.46 -14.11
C LEU A 136 -3.74 -2.74 -13.30
N MET A 137 -2.85 -3.64 -13.76
CA MET A 137 -2.63 -4.91 -13.07
C MET A 137 -1.29 -5.58 -13.40
N VAL A 138 -0.87 -6.46 -12.48
CA VAL A 138 0.14 -7.48 -12.73
C VAL A 138 -0.60 -8.81 -12.89
N LYS A 139 -0.57 -9.43 -14.07
CA LYS A 139 -1.45 -10.56 -14.44
C LYS A 139 -1.05 -11.89 -13.82
N SER A 140 0.22 -12.08 -13.47
CA SER A 140 0.72 -13.34 -12.88
C SER A 140 1.55 -13.14 -11.62
N GLY A 141 1.84 -14.23 -10.92
CA GLY A 141 2.55 -14.24 -9.66
C GLY A 141 1.65 -14.40 -8.42
N ALA A 142 0.33 -14.27 -8.57
CA ALA A 142 -0.64 -14.52 -7.51
C ALA A 142 -1.46 -15.80 -7.79
N SER A 143 -2.39 -16.14 -6.90
CA SER A 143 -3.10 -17.44 -6.90
C SER A 143 -3.84 -17.78 -8.18
N ARG A 144 -4.37 -16.79 -8.90
CA ARG A 144 -5.10 -17.03 -10.16
C ARG A 144 -4.18 -17.50 -11.28
N ASN A 145 -3.01 -16.89 -11.40
CA ASN A 145 -2.01 -17.18 -12.42
C ASN A 145 -0.63 -17.27 -11.75
N PRO A 146 -0.31 -18.39 -11.07
CA PRO A 146 0.90 -18.47 -10.27
C PRO A 146 2.18 -18.55 -11.11
N GLN A 147 2.07 -18.93 -12.37
CA GLN A 147 3.22 -19.07 -13.27
C GLN A 147 3.39 -17.81 -14.12
N LYS A 148 4.64 -17.41 -14.31
CA LYS A 148 5.00 -16.35 -15.23
C LYS A 148 4.84 -16.84 -16.67
N LEU A 149 4.16 -16.04 -17.49
CA LEU A 149 4.08 -16.23 -18.93
C LEU A 149 4.98 -15.15 -19.58
N ASN A 150 5.66 -15.46 -20.68
CA ASN A 150 6.60 -14.52 -21.31
C ASN A 150 5.89 -13.25 -21.80
N SER A 151 4.89 -13.42 -22.67
CA SER A 151 4.06 -12.30 -23.13
C SER A 151 2.60 -12.73 -23.07
N VAL A 152 1.71 -11.79 -22.80
CA VAL A 152 0.25 -12.02 -22.73
C VAL A 152 -0.52 -11.16 -23.74
N GLY A 153 0.17 -10.52 -24.65
CA GLY A 153 -0.38 -9.65 -25.70
C GLY A 153 0.48 -8.43 -25.96
N GLU A 154 -0.11 -7.44 -26.63
CA GLU A 154 0.52 -6.16 -26.96
C GLU A 154 -0.40 -5.04 -26.47
N ASP A 155 0.19 -3.87 -26.15
CA ASP A 155 -0.55 -2.65 -25.86
C ASP A 155 -1.06 -1.99 -27.16
N GLU A 156 -1.75 -0.87 -27.05
CA GLU A 156 -2.28 -0.13 -28.21
C GLU A 156 -1.19 0.41 -29.16
N ALA A 157 0.04 0.52 -28.67
CA ALA A 157 1.21 0.97 -29.42
C ALA A 157 2.01 -0.20 -30.03
N GLY A 158 1.57 -1.47 -29.81
CA GLY A 158 2.25 -2.68 -30.28
C GLY A 158 3.41 -3.14 -29.41
N ASN A 159 3.55 -2.63 -28.19
CA ASN A 159 4.59 -3.09 -27.29
C ASN A 159 4.13 -4.36 -26.56
N PRO A 160 5.02 -5.35 -26.35
CA PRO A 160 4.65 -6.58 -25.66
C PRO A 160 4.30 -6.32 -24.18
N ILE A 161 3.22 -6.94 -23.72
CA ILE A 161 2.79 -6.94 -22.32
C ILE A 161 3.31 -8.21 -21.66
N TRP A 162 4.14 -8.06 -20.62
CA TRP A 162 4.66 -9.17 -19.81
C TRP A 162 3.74 -9.47 -18.63
N SER A 163 3.50 -10.75 -18.38
CA SER A 163 2.49 -11.18 -17.41
C SER A 163 2.85 -10.87 -15.95
N ASP A 164 4.12 -10.80 -15.63
CA ASP A 164 4.64 -10.56 -14.29
C ASP A 164 5.09 -9.10 -14.05
N ASN A 165 4.86 -8.26 -15.06
CA ASN A 165 5.11 -6.83 -14.96
C ASN A 165 3.81 -6.04 -14.94
N LEU A 166 3.93 -4.80 -14.48
CA LEU A 166 2.82 -3.87 -14.39
C LEU A 166 2.37 -3.48 -15.81
N TYR A 167 1.12 -3.74 -16.11
CA TYR A 167 0.41 -3.17 -17.24
C TYR A 167 -0.45 -2.00 -16.78
N MET A 168 -0.43 -0.89 -17.52
CA MET A 168 -1.29 0.27 -17.27
C MET A 168 -1.83 0.83 -18.59
N ASN A 169 -3.15 0.90 -18.71
CA ASN A 169 -3.82 1.70 -19.72
C ASN A 169 -4.01 3.12 -19.20
N GLY A 170 -3.06 4.01 -19.49
CA GLY A 170 -3.05 5.38 -18.97
C GLY A 170 -4.28 6.19 -19.36
N GLY A 171 -4.83 5.99 -20.57
CA GLY A 171 -6.05 6.69 -21.02
C GLY A 171 -7.29 6.27 -20.22
N ALA A 172 -7.46 4.97 -19.98
CA ALA A 172 -8.58 4.47 -19.17
C ALA A 172 -8.48 4.93 -17.71
N ILE A 173 -7.27 4.90 -17.11
CA ILE A 173 -7.04 5.40 -15.76
C ILE A 173 -7.32 6.90 -15.67
N PHE A 174 -6.87 7.69 -16.64
CA PHE A 174 -7.14 9.14 -16.68
C PHE A 174 -8.64 9.42 -16.71
N ASN A 175 -9.40 8.74 -17.56
CA ASN A 175 -10.85 8.92 -17.62
C ASN A 175 -11.51 8.58 -16.27
N PHE A 176 -11.17 7.43 -15.68
CA PHE A 176 -11.69 7.02 -14.37
C PHE A 176 -11.41 8.04 -13.25
N THR A 177 -10.25 8.71 -13.27
CA THR A 177 -9.89 9.68 -12.23
C THR A 177 -10.43 11.08 -12.48
N SER A 178 -11.03 11.33 -13.64
CA SER A 178 -11.55 12.66 -14.04
C SER A 178 -13.06 12.80 -13.82
N ASP A 179 -13.77 11.69 -13.65
CA ASP A 179 -15.21 11.61 -13.37
C ASP A 179 -15.46 11.69 -11.86
#